data_6d2c449186d6cdfd80b39b6aac2b39ce
#
_entry.id   6d2c449186d6cdfd80b39b6aac2b39ce
#
_cell.length_a   1.000
_cell.length_b   1.000
_cell.length_c   1.000
_cell.angle_alpha   90.00
_cell.angle_beta   90.00
_cell.angle_gamma   90.00
#
_symmetry.space_group_name_H-M   'P 1'
#
loop_
_entity.id
_entity.type
_entity.pdbx_description
1 polymer ?
#
loop_
_entity_poly.entity_id
_entity_poly.type
_entity_poly.pdbx_seq_one_letter_code
_entity_poly.pdbx_strand_id
1 'polypeptide(L)'
;IRTAVLLKEEPVLLSDVLLKEEERVKTRIEEFDRVLGGGIVSGSVVLIGGDPGIGKSTLALQIGCLLSEKNKKILYVCGEESIKQSKMRADRLSTKGKNNFYIVNQVDLSVITEYINAMKPDIVVIDSIQVVFHPQITSSPGSVSQVRECSVMLTQLAKSKGFALFIIGHVTKEGMIAGPKVLEHLVD
;
A
#
# COMPACT_ATOMS: atom_id res chain seq x y z
N ILE A 1 -9.76 -12.86 23.66
CA ILE A 1 -10.60 -11.85 22.93
C ILE A 1 -10.13 -10.50 23.44
N ARG A 2 -9.16 -9.85 22.76
CA ARG A 2 -8.84 -8.45 23.02
C ARG A 2 -9.66 -7.63 22.02
N THR A 3 -10.76 -7.08 22.51
CA THR A 3 -11.55 -6.07 21.81
C THR A 3 -10.62 -4.93 21.41
N ALA A 4 -10.53 -4.65 20.11
CA ALA A 4 -9.88 -3.45 19.63
C ALA A 4 -10.60 -2.27 20.29
N VAL A 5 -9.91 -1.53 21.13
CA VAL A 5 -10.40 -0.26 21.66
C VAL A 5 -10.40 0.69 20.48
N LEU A 6 -11.55 0.87 19.86
CA LEU A 6 -11.81 1.99 18.98
C LEU A 6 -11.57 3.24 19.83
N LEU A 7 -10.49 3.95 19.58
CA LEU A 7 -10.27 5.29 20.13
C LEU A 7 -11.48 6.11 19.68
N LYS A 8 -12.35 6.46 20.61
CA LYS A 8 -13.51 7.27 20.35
C LYS A 8 -13.01 8.69 20.16
N GLU A 9 -12.83 9.10 18.91
CA GLU A 9 -12.57 10.49 18.60
C GLU A 9 -13.82 11.30 18.93
N GLU A 10 -13.68 12.34 19.75
CA GLU A 10 -14.78 13.25 20.04
C GLU A 10 -14.98 14.20 18.85
N PRO A 11 -16.24 14.59 18.54
CA PRO A 11 -16.51 15.59 17.54
C PRO A 11 -15.78 16.90 17.86
N VAL A 12 -15.07 17.46 16.88
CA VAL A 12 -14.39 18.74 17.00
C VAL A 12 -15.02 19.76 16.06
N LEU A 13 -15.03 21.03 16.46
CA LEU A 13 -15.47 22.11 15.59
C LEU A 13 -14.51 22.22 14.40
N LEU A 14 -15.06 22.34 13.20
CA LEU A 14 -14.26 22.45 11.97
C LEU A 14 -13.29 23.65 12.01
N SER A 15 -13.68 24.75 12.64
CA SER A 15 -12.83 25.92 12.85
C SER A 15 -11.63 25.66 13.75
N ASP A 16 -11.70 24.67 14.62
CA ASP A 16 -10.67 24.33 15.60
C ASP A 16 -9.67 23.29 15.06
N VAL A 17 -9.98 22.74 13.87
CA VAL A 17 -9.06 21.82 13.17
C VAL A 17 -7.89 22.64 12.62
N LEU A 18 -6.74 22.49 13.28
CA LEU A 18 -5.49 23.05 12.80
C LEU A 18 -5.01 22.25 11.59
N LEU A 19 -5.16 22.82 10.39
CA LEU A 19 -4.54 22.27 9.18
C LEU A 19 -3.02 22.45 9.32
N LYS A 20 -2.31 21.39 9.64
CA LYS A 20 -0.89 21.32 9.32
C LYS A 20 -0.81 21.18 7.80
N GLU A 21 -0.04 22.05 7.14
CA GLU A 21 0.30 21.82 5.73
C GLU A 21 0.85 20.40 5.61
N GLU A 22 0.08 19.51 5.00
CA GLU A 22 0.53 18.15 4.75
C GLU A 22 1.63 18.21 3.70
N GLU A 23 2.85 17.93 4.15
CA GLU A 23 4.02 17.90 3.28
C GLU A 23 3.85 16.80 2.24
N ARG A 24 3.66 17.19 0.97
CA ARG A 24 3.56 16.24 -0.14
C ARG A 24 4.95 15.75 -0.54
N VAL A 25 5.15 14.45 -0.47
CA VAL A 25 6.42 13.83 -0.86
C VAL A 25 6.41 13.53 -2.36
N LYS A 26 7.19 14.30 -3.14
CA LYS A 26 7.33 14.06 -4.59
C LYS A 26 8.12 12.81 -4.87
N THR A 27 7.64 11.98 -5.82
CA THR A 27 8.31 10.74 -6.26
C THR A 27 9.43 10.99 -7.24
N ARG A 28 9.50 12.14 -7.90
CA ARG A 28 10.31 12.49 -9.07
C ARG A 28 9.82 11.84 -10.37
N ILE A 29 8.65 11.25 -10.39
CA ILE A 29 7.94 10.84 -11.61
C ILE A 29 6.83 11.87 -11.79
N GLU A 30 7.07 12.85 -12.66
CA GLU A 30 6.22 14.04 -12.79
C GLU A 30 4.76 13.70 -13.05
N GLU A 31 4.50 12.75 -13.93
CA GLU A 31 3.13 12.32 -14.26
C GLU A 31 2.45 11.64 -13.06
N PHE A 32 3.18 10.84 -12.30
CA PHE A 32 2.65 10.20 -11.10
C PHE A 32 2.36 11.24 -10.01
N ASP A 33 3.30 12.17 -9.79
CA ASP A 33 3.10 13.27 -8.83
C ASP A 33 1.91 14.15 -9.24
N ARG A 34 1.73 14.41 -10.56
CA ARG A 34 0.59 15.17 -11.09
C ARG A 34 -0.75 14.48 -10.79
N VAL A 35 -0.84 13.18 -11.02
CA VAL A 35 -2.06 12.38 -10.73
C VAL A 35 -2.40 12.42 -9.23
N LEU A 36 -1.37 12.42 -8.36
CA LEU A 36 -1.54 12.52 -6.91
C LEU A 36 -1.71 13.96 -6.38
N GLY A 37 -1.97 14.92 -7.27
CA GLY A 37 -2.15 16.32 -6.87
C GLY A 37 -0.90 16.99 -6.30
N GLY A 38 0.29 16.57 -6.76
CA GLY A 38 1.59 17.16 -6.41
C GLY A 38 2.48 16.31 -5.53
N GLY A 39 2.10 15.09 -5.22
CA GLY A 39 2.90 14.13 -4.45
C GLY A 39 2.09 13.33 -3.43
N ILE A 40 2.77 12.44 -2.76
CA ILE A 40 2.20 11.50 -1.79
C ILE A 40 1.94 12.22 -0.47
N VAL A 41 0.75 12.01 0.09
CA VAL A 41 0.35 12.50 1.42
C VAL A 41 0.44 11.36 2.44
N SER A 42 0.79 11.69 3.67
CA SER A 42 0.79 10.75 4.79
C SER A 42 -0.63 10.21 5.04
N GLY A 43 -0.76 8.89 5.23
CA GLY A 43 -2.07 8.26 5.44
C GLY A 43 -2.91 8.07 4.16
N SER A 44 -2.43 8.52 2.99
CA SER A 44 -3.13 8.34 1.71
C SER A 44 -3.08 6.89 1.23
N VAL A 45 -4.11 6.48 0.49
CA VAL A 45 -4.23 5.15 -0.10
C VAL A 45 -4.33 5.25 -1.62
N VAL A 46 -3.37 4.68 -2.32
CA VAL A 46 -3.26 4.72 -3.77
C VAL A 46 -3.46 3.32 -4.35
N LEU A 47 -4.40 3.17 -5.27
CA LEU A 47 -4.60 1.94 -6.01
C LEU A 47 -3.90 2.00 -7.37
N ILE A 48 -3.02 1.03 -7.63
CA ILE A 48 -2.38 0.84 -8.94
C ILE A 48 -3.02 -0.36 -9.62
N GLY A 49 -4.03 -0.10 -10.45
CA GLY A 49 -4.78 -1.11 -11.18
C GLY A 49 -4.33 -1.25 -12.63
N GLY A 50 -4.53 -2.43 -13.21
CA GLY A 50 -4.26 -2.66 -14.64
C GLY A 50 -4.06 -4.14 -14.98
N ASP A 51 -3.96 -4.45 -16.28
CA ASP A 51 -3.75 -5.81 -16.77
C ASP A 51 -2.44 -6.42 -16.26
N PRO A 52 -2.36 -7.76 -16.12
CA PRO A 52 -1.10 -8.44 -15.86
C PRO A 52 -0.03 -8.06 -16.87
N GLY A 53 1.21 -7.87 -16.40
CA GLY A 53 2.35 -7.55 -17.29
C GLY A 53 2.50 -6.09 -17.72
N ILE A 54 1.54 -5.19 -17.43
CA ILE A 54 1.61 -3.78 -17.85
C ILE A 54 2.68 -2.94 -17.11
N GLY A 55 3.31 -3.48 -16.09
CA GLY A 55 4.39 -2.78 -15.39
C GLY A 55 4.05 -2.22 -14.00
N LYS A 56 2.90 -2.56 -13.41
CA LYS A 56 2.46 -2.07 -12.07
C LYS A 56 3.52 -2.28 -10.98
N SER A 57 4.00 -3.51 -10.83
CA SER A 57 5.04 -3.86 -9.84
C SER A 57 6.36 -3.14 -10.13
N THR A 58 6.70 -2.94 -11.40
CA THR A 58 7.90 -2.19 -11.81
C THR A 58 7.78 -0.72 -11.41
N LEU A 59 6.63 -0.09 -11.66
CA LEU A 59 6.34 1.28 -11.25
C LEU A 59 6.43 1.42 -9.72
N ALA A 60 5.80 0.51 -8.98
CA ALA A 60 5.82 0.56 -7.52
C ALA A 60 7.23 0.37 -6.93
N LEU A 61 8.03 -0.55 -7.49
CA LEU A 61 9.44 -0.71 -7.13
C LEU A 61 10.24 0.56 -7.43
N GLN A 62 10.02 1.19 -8.59
CA GLN A 62 10.69 2.43 -8.97
C GLN A 62 10.37 3.56 -8.00
N ILE A 63 9.09 3.77 -7.70
CA ILE A 63 8.64 4.77 -6.73
C ILE A 63 9.28 4.51 -5.36
N GLY A 64 9.20 3.27 -4.87
CA GLY A 64 9.78 2.90 -3.59
C GLY A 64 11.30 3.14 -3.52
N CYS A 65 12.04 2.81 -4.58
CA CYS A 65 13.47 3.09 -4.66
C CYS A 65 13.76 4.61 -4.62
N LEU A 66 13.04 5.41 -5.41
CA LEU A 66 13.22 6.87 -5.44
C LEU A 66 12.89 7.53 -4.10
N LEU A 67 11.88 7.03 -3.40
CA LEU A 67 11.50 7.53 -2.07
C LEU A 67 12.50 7.10 -0.99
N SER A 68 13.07 5.90 -1.11
CA SER A 68 14.16 5.44 -0.24
C SER A 68 15.41 6.31 -0.36
N GLU A 69 15.69 6.87 -1.54
CA GLU A 69 16.76 7.90 -1.72
C GLU A 69 16.49 9.18 -0.92
N LYS A 70 15.24 9.46 -0.59
CA LYS A 70 14.81 10.59 0.25
C LYS A 70 14.69 10.21 1.74
N ASN A 71 15.38 9.14 2.15
CA ASN A 71 15.34 8.58 3.50
C ASN A 71 13.95 8.13 3.98
N LYS A 72 12.98 7.94 3.08
CA LYS A 72 11.70 7.33 3.45
C LYS A 72 11.87 5.83 3.64
N LYS A 73 11.27 5.31 4.70
CA LYS A 73 11.28 3.87 5.02
C LYS A 73 10.16 3.17 4.27
N ILE A 74 10.51 2.26 3.38
CA ILE A 74 9.59 1.52 2.52
C ILE A 74 9.47 0.09 3.01
N LEU A 75 8.26 -0.41 3.18
CA LEU A 75 7.97 -1.83 3.32
C LEU A 75 7.26 -2.32 2.06
N TYR A 76 7.94 -3.14 1.27
CA TYR A 76 7.38 -3.77 0.07
C TYR A 76 7.01 -5.22 0.36
N VAL A 77 5.73 -5.53 0.30
CA VAL A 77 5.19 -6.87 0.50
C VAL A 77 4.95 -7.48 -0.87
N CYS A 78 5.81 -8.45 -1.25
CA CYS A 78 5.66 -9.21 -2.49
C CYS A 78 5.01 -10.56 -2.17
N GLY A 79 3.76 -10.76 -2.62
CA GLY A 79 3.03 -12.01 -2.37
C GLY A 79 3.08 -12.98 -3.55
N GLU A 80 3.30 -12.48 -4.77
CA GLU A 80 3.29 -13.29 -5.99
C GLU A 80 4.69 -13.71 -6.45
N GLU A 81 5.69 -12.88 -6.18
CA GLU A 81 7.06 -13.13 -6.60
C GLU A 81 7.99 -13.38 -5.42
N SER A 82 9.09 -14.08 -5.65
CA SER A 82 10.14 -14.22 -4.65
C SER A 82 10.88 -12.89 -4.45
N ILE A 83 11.45 -12.70 -3.24
CA ILE A 83 12.31 -11.55 -2.94
C ILE A 83 13.43 -11.39 -3.96
N LYS A 84 14.01 -12.53 -4.43
CA LYS A 84 15.08 -12.53 -5.43
C LYS A 84 14.62 -11.96 -6.76
N GLN A 85 13.43 -12.31 -7.24
CA GLN A 85 12.88 -11.79 -8.50
C GLN A 85 12.60 -10.29 -8.40
N SER A 86 11.96 -9.85 -7.31
CA SER A 86 11.73 -8.42 -7.06
C SER A 86 13.05 -7.64 -6.96
N LYS A 87 14.09 -8.20 -6.32
CA LYS A 87 15.44 -7.61 -6.25
C LYS A 87 16.06 -7.47 -7.63
N MET A 88 16.01 -8.53 -8.46
CA MET A 88 16.54 -8.49 -9.83
C MET A 88 15.83 -7.44 -10.68
N ARG A 89 14.51 -7.24 -10.49
CA ARG A 89 13.73 -6.19 -11.15
C ARG A 89 14.15 -4.81 -10.67
N ALA A 90 14.28 -4.62 -9.35
CA ALA A 90 14.72 -3.37 -8.76
C ALA A 90 16.16 -2.97 -9.20
N ASP A 91 17.04 -3.94 -9.45
CA ASP A 91 18.41 -3.68 -9.90
C ASP A 91 18.49 -3.16 -11.35
N ARG A 92 17.49 -3.47 -12.17
CA ARG A 92 17.36 -2.92 -13.53
C ARG A 92 16.88 -1.46 -13.54
N LEU A 93 16.29 -1.00 -12.43
CA LEU A 93 15.89 0.38 -12.26
C LEU A 93 17.14 1.15 -11.82
N SER A 94 17.57 2.13 -12.59
CA SER A 94 18.80 2.92 -12.38
C SER A 94 18.75 3.82 -11.13
N THR A 95 18.26 3.30 -10.02
CA THR A 95 18.10 4.01 -8.73
C THR A 95 19.25 3.64 -7.79
N LYS A 96 19.83 4.63 -7.12
CA LYS A 96 21.01 4.46 -6.26
C LYS A 96 20.64 4.11 -4.80
N GLY A 97 19.44 4.49 -4.33
CA GLY A 97 19.05 4.37 -2.93
C GLY A 97 18.21 3.13 -2.65
N LYS A 98 18.71 2.23 -1.81
CA LYS A 98 17.96 1.07 -1.34
C LYS A 98 18.14 0.84 0.18
N ASN A 99 18.74 1.82 0.89
CA ASN A 99 19.13 1.63 2.28
C ASN A 99 17.94 1.54 3.25
N ASN A 100 16.80 2.17 2.90
CA ASN A 100 15.57 2.14 3.69
C ASN A 100 14.44 1.40 2.98
N PHE A 101 14.78 0.54 2.01
CA PHE A 101 13.83 -0.26 1.25
C PHE A 101 13.85 -1.71 1.77
N TYR A 102 12.82 -2.08 2.50
CA TYR A 102 12.64 -3.43 3.05
C TYR A 102 11.64 -4.20 2.21
N ILE A 103 11.94 -5.45 1.94
CA ILE A 103 11.09 -6.33 1.15
C ILE A 103 10.81 -7.61 1.94
N VAL A 104 9.58 -8.08 1.89
CA VAL A 104 9.15 -9.33 2.52
C VAL A 104 8.23 -10.09 1.58
N ASN A 105 8.40 -11.41 1.52
CA ASN A 105 7.43 -12.31 0.90
C ASN A 105 6.48 -12.81 1.99
N GLN A 106 5.29 -12.20 2.06
CA GLN A 106 4.27 -12.53 3.05
C GLN A 106 2.88 -12.26 2.48
N VAL A 107 1.92 -13.11 2.82
CA VAL A 107 0.53 -13.03 2.35
C VAL A 107 -0.49 -13.00 3.50
N ASP A 108 -0.09 -13.37 4.71
CA ASP A 108 -0.93 -13.26 5.91
C ASP A 108 -0.94 -11.82 6.42
N LEU A 109 -2.11 -11.17 6.38
CA LEU A 109 -2.29 -9.78 6.79
C LEU A 109 -1.98 -9.56 8.27
N SER A 110 -2.19 -10.57 9.13
CA SER A 110 -1.86 -10.46 10.55
C SER A 110 -0.36 -10.24 10.75
N VAL A 111 0.46 -11.03 10.05
CA VAL A 111 1.92 -10.93 10.08
C VAL A 111 2.40 -9.64 9.41
N ILE A 112 1.79 -9.25 8.28
CA ILE A 112 2.08 -7.96 7.61
C ILE A 112 1.82 -6.81 8.59
N THR A 113 0.73 -6.85 9.33
CA THR A 113 0.37 -5.84 10.34
C THR A 113 1.40 -5.77 11.47
N GLU A 114 1.94 -6.92 11.92
CA GLU A 114 3.02 -6.94 12.91
C GLU A 114 4.28 -6.26 12.40
N TYR A 115 4.68 -6.51 11.13
CA TYR A 115 5.81 -5.82 10.52
C TYR A 115 5.58 -4.31 10.41
N ILE A 116 4.40 -3.87 9.99
CA ILE A 116 4.05 -2.44 9.93
C ILE A 116 4.18 -1.80 11.32
N ASN A 117 3.64 -2.44 12.36
CA ASN A 117 3.69 -1.92 13.72
C ASN A 117 5.12 -1.85 14.29
N ALA A 118 5.94 -2.86 14.02
CA ALA A 118 7.32 -2.93 14.50
C ALA A 118 8.25 -1.97 13.75
N MET A 119 8.11 -1.89 12.42
CA MET A 119 9.00 -1.11 11.57
C MET A 119 8.62 0.36 11.47
N LYS A 120 7.33 0.69 11.60
CA LYS A 120 6.78 2.04 11.40
C LYS A 120 7.26 2.62 10.07
N PRO A 121 6.92 2.01 8.92
CA PRO A 121 7.31 2.52 7.62
C PRO A 121 6.60 3.83 7.29
N ASP A 122 7.21 4.67 6.43
CA ASP A 122 6.55 5.83 5.83
C ASP A 122 5.61 5.40 4.71
N ILE A 123 5.96 4.32 4.01
CA ILE A 123 5.21 3.82 2.85
C ILE A 123 5.16 2.29 2.90
N VAL A 124 3.97 1.76 2.64
CA VAL A 124 3.73 0.31 2.48
C VAL A 124 3.24 0.05 1.06
N VAL A 125 3.82 -0.94 0.41
CA VAL A 125 3.37 -1.44 -0.90
C VAL A 125 2.89 -2.86 -0.75
N ILE A 126 1.71 -3.16 -1.24
CA ILE A 126 1.13 -4.52 -1.30
C ILE A 126 1.07 -4.99 -2.76
N ASP A 127 1.86 -5.99 -3.12
CA ASP A 127 1.98 -6.51 -4.50
C ASP A 127 1.79 -8.03 -4.55
N SER A 128 0.60 -8.51 -4.87
CA SER A 128 -0.67 -7.83 -5.08
C SER A 128 -1.66 -8.13 -3.95
N ILE A 129 -2.73 -7.33 -3.87
CA ILE A 129 -3.78 -7.53 -2.87
C ILE A 129 -4.53 -8.85 -3.04
N GLN A 130 -4.55 -9.42 -4.25
CA GLN A 130 -5.26 -10.65 -4.55
C GLN A 130 -4.72 -11.88 -3.81
N VAL A 131 -3.46 -11.88 -3.44
CA VAL A 131 -2.85 -13.00 -2.71
C VAL A 131 -2.86 -12.80 -1.19
N VAL A 132 -3.16 -11.58 -0.74
CA VAL A 132 -3.23 -11.29 0.70
C VAL A 132 -4.52 -11.85 1.28
N PHE A 133 -4.42 -12.49 2.44
CA PHE A 133 -5.56 -13.02 3.18
C PHE A 133 -5.45 -12.70 4.68
N HIS A 134 -6.58 -12.73 5.35
CA HIS A 134 -6.65 -12.65 6.80
C HIS A 134 -7.23 -13.96 7.36
N PRO A 135 -6.56 -14.64 8.32
CA PRO A 135 -6.96 -15.97 8.78
C PRO A 135 -8.38 -16.06 9.39
N GLN A 136 -8.90 -14.95 9.92
CA GLN A 136 -10.23 -14.89 10.52
C GLN A 136 -11.36 -14.70 9.50
N ILE A 137 -11.04 -14.44 8.23
CA ILE A 137 -12.03 -14.33 7.17
C ILE A 137 -12.19 -15.70 6.51
N THR A 138 -13.40 -16.25 6.55
CA THR A 138 -13.67 -17.63 6.14
C THR A 138 -13.65 -17.88 4.65
N SER A 139 -13.66 -16.82 3.82
CA SER A 139 -13.61 -16.94 2.36
C SER A 139 -12.19 -17.22 1.87
N SER A 140 -12.06 -17.85 0.71
CA SER A 140 -10.77 -18.21 0.12
C SER A 140 -9.91 -16.99 -0.22
N PRO A 141 -8.56 -17.08 -0.15
CA PRO A 141 -7.68 -16.06 -0.68
C PRO A 141 -8.02 -15.70 -2.13
N GLY A 142 -7.93 -14.42 -2.50
CA GLY A 142 -8.28 -13.91 -3.84
C GLY A 142 -9.78 -13.72 -4.09
N SER A 143 -10.66 -14.17 -3.20
CA SER A 143 -12.09 -13.90 -3.30
C SER A 143 -12.38 -12.40 -3.09
N VAL A 144 -13.52 -11.93 -3.66
CA VAL A 144 -13.98 -10.53 -3.50
C VAL A 144 -14.04 -10.12 -2.03
N SER A 145 -14.53 -11.01 -1.16
CA SER A 145 -14.64 -10.76 0.28
C SER A 145 -13.27 -10.58 0.94
N GLN A 146 -12.31 -11.49 0.69
CA GLN A 146 -10.96 -11.38 1.23
C GLN A 146 -10.27 -10.09 0.77
N VAL A 147 -10.29 -9.82 -0.54
CA VAL A 147 -9.64 -8.63 -1.09
C VAL A 147 -10.23 -7.35 -0.51
N ARG A 148 -11.56 -7.27 -0.41
CA ARG A 148 -12.26 -6.12 0.17
C ARG A 148 -11.89 -5.93 1.64
N GLU A 149 -12.07 -6.96 2.45
CA GLU A 149 -11.86 -6.86 3.91
C GLU A 149 -10.38 -6.57 4.24
N CYS A 150 -9.43 -7.26 3.57
CA CYS A 150 -8.00 -6.97 3.74
C CYS A 150 -7.66 -5.53 3.35
N SER A 151 -8.26 -5.01 2.26
CA SER A 151 -8.04 -3.63 1.85
C SER A 151 -8.62 -2.62 2.83
N VAL A 152 -9.80 -2.88 3.38
CA VAL A 152 -10.41 -2.04 4.44
C VAL A 152 -9.49 -1.99 5.66
N MET A 153 -9.01 -3.14 6.14
CA MET A 153 -8.12 -3.22 7.29
C MET A 153 -6.81 -2.46 7.05
N LEU A 154 -6.20 -2.63 5.87
CA LEU A 154 -4.97 -1.91 5.48
C LEU A 154 -5.20 -0.40 5.39
N THR A 155 -6.33 0.03 4.80
CA THR A 155 -6.70 1.45 4.69
C THR A 155 -6.88 2.09 6.08
N GLN A 156 -7.60 1.43 6.98
CA GLN A 156 -7.76 1.89 8.35
C GLN A 156 -6.42 1.99 9.08
N LEU A 157 -5.56 1.00 8.88
CA LEU A 157 -4.21 0.99 9.46
C LEU A 157 -3.37 2.14 8.93
N ALA A 158 -3.40 2.39 7.60
CA ALA A 158 -2.68 3.49 6.96
C ALA A 158 -3.12 4.85 7.53
N LYS A 159 -4.42 5.10 7.58
CA LYS A 159 -4.98 6.35 8.14
C LYS A 159 -4.67 6.52 9.63
N SER A 160 -4.76 5.46 10.42
CA SER A 160 -4.50 5.55 11.88
C SER A 160 -3.02 5.67 12.23
N LYS A 161 -2.11 5.14 11.41
CA LYS A 161 -0.65 5.15 11.63
C LYS A 161 0.07 6.23 10.84
N GLY A 162 -0.58 6.84 9.85
CA GLY A 162 -0.02 7.92 9.05
C GLY A 162 1.03 7.46 8.03
N PHE A 163 0.98 6.25 7.51
CA PHE A 163 1.83 5.83 6.39
C PHE A 163 1.04 5.87 5.07
N ALA A 164 1.70 6.16 3.96
CA ALA A 164 1.09 6.05 2.65
C ALA A 164 1.02 4.59 2.20
N LEU A 165 -0.13 4.16 1.67
CA LEU A 165 -0.38 2.80 1.25
C LEU A 165 -0.54 2.72 -0.28
N PHE A 166 0.27 1.89 -0.93
CA PHE A 166 0.09 1.52 -2.33
C PHE A 166 -0.44 0.11 -2.44
N ILE A 167 -1.59 -0.05 -3.05
CA ILE A 167 -2.21 -1.35 -3.31
C ILE A 167 -2.10 -1.63 -4.81
N ILE A 168 -1.44 -2.72 -5.17
CA ILE A 168 -1.43 -3.22 -6.54
C ILE A 168 -2.56 -4.22 -6.71
N GLY A 169 -3.38 -4.00 -7.76
CA GLY A 169 -4.49 -4.88 -8.12
C GLY A 169 -4.49 -5.25 -9.59
N HIS A 170 -4.81 -6.52 -9.91
CA HIS A 170 -5.00 -6.98 -11.27
C HIS A 170 -6.44 -6.79 -11.71
N VAL A 171 -6.66 -6.18 -12.88
CA VAL A 171 -7.97 -6.14 -13.52
C VAL A 171 -8.21 -7.48 -14.21
N THR A 172 -9.31 -8.14 -13.93
CA THR A 172 -9.70 -9.35 -14.66
C THR A 172 -10.82 -9.03 -15.66
N LYS A 173 -10.69 -9.57 -16.86
CA LYS A 173 -11.67 -9.36 -17.97
C LYS A 173 -13.03 -9.97 -17.67
N GLU A 174 -13.14 -10.89 -16.72
CA GLU A 174 -14.34 -11.71 -16.50
C GLU A 174 -15.09 -11.44 -15.18
N GLY A 175 -14.70 -10.44 -14.39
CA GLY A 175 -15.46 -10.02 -13.20
C GLY A 175 -15.53 -11.02 -12.03
N MET A 176 -14.90 -12.18 -12.13
CA MET A 176 -14.97 -13.25 -11.12
C MET A 176 -13.88 -13.18 -10.04
N ILE A 177 -12.77 -12.51 -10.30
CA ILE A 177 -11.73 -12.22 -9.28
C ILE A 177 -11.89 -10.77 -8.87
N ALA A 178 -11.78 -10.50 -7.58
CA ALA A 178 -11.88 -9.16 -7.02
C ALA A 178 -10.90 -8.20 -7.73
N GLY A 179 -11.42 -7.50 -8.72
CA GLY A 179 -10.67 -6.48 -9.44
C GLY A 179 -10.70 -5.13 -8.74
N PRO A 180 -10.00 -4.12 -9.27
CA PRO A 180 -9.95 -2.76 -8.74
C PRO A 180 -11.30 -2.12 -8.44
N LYS A 181 -12.36 -2.48 -9.18
CA LYS A 181 -13.73 -1.95 -8.93
C LYS A 181 -14.22 -2.12 -7.50
N VAL A 182 -13.82 -3.20 -6.83
CA VAL A 182 -14.21 -3.42 -5.42
C VAL A 182 -13.48 -2.46 -4.48
N LEU A 183 -12.38 -1.90 -4.93
CA LEU A 183 -11.48 -1.05 -4.15
C LEU A 183 -11.61 0.44 -4.47
N GLU A 184 -12.31 0.81 -5.56
CA GLU A 184 -12.45 2.21 -6.00
C GLU A 184 -13.04 3.14 -4.93
N HIS A 185 -13.84 2.60 -4.01
CA HIS A 185 -14.44 3.36 -2.92
C HIS A 185 -13.60 3.41 -1.64
N LEU A 186 -12.46 2.73 -1.62
CA LEU A 186 -11.57 2.62 -0.44
C LEU A 186 -10.31 3.47 -0.57
N VAL A 187 -10.06 4.01 -1.76
CA VAL A 187 -8.85 4.76 -2.10
C VAL A 187 -9.15 6.26 -2.24
N ASP A 188 -8.11 7.08 -2.08
CA ASP A 188 -8.20 8.54 -2.16
C ASP A 188 -8.11 9.04 -3.60
#